data_7b625c9ed56924e039001627ea0f72ff
#
_entry.id   7b625c9ed56924e039001627ea0f72ff
#
_cell.length_a   1.000
_cell.length_b   1.000
_cell.length_c   1.000
_cell.angle_alpha   90.00
_cell.angle_beta   90.00
_cell.angle_gamma   90.00
#
_symmetry.space_group_name_H-M   'P 1'
#
loop_
_entity.id
_entity.type
_entity.pdbx_description
1 polymer ?
#
loop_
_entity_poly.entity_id
_entity_poly.type
_entity_poly.pdbx_seq_one_letter_code
_entity_poly.pdbx_strand_id
1 'polypeptide(L)'
;MLFRSRRRPIPIEGAYEELPVEIVIEAIGNGPNPLIPKTTAGLTTTRHGTLVVDEATMMTTRKGVFAGGDIVAGASTVILAMGHGRKAASAIHAFLCGPAEPITPPAEALAPAP
;
A
#
# COMPACT_ATOMS: atom_id res chain seq x y z
N MET A 1 2.07 1.45 14.53
CA MET A 1 2.85 0.19 14.42
C MET A 1 1.88 -0.97 14.62
N LEU A 2 1.37 -1.55 13.55
CA LEU A 2 0.48 -2.71 13.62
C LEU A 2 1.32 -3.96 13.81
N PHE A 3 1.35 -4.47 15.01
CA PHE A 3 1.92 -5.78 15.30
C PHE A 3 1.10 -6.85 14.56
N ARG A 4 1.62 -7.36 13.46
CA ARG A 4 1.16 -8.63 12.90
C ARG A 4 1.59 -9.73 13.85
N SER A 5 0.80 -9.99 14.86
CA SER A 5 0.99 -11.10 15.82
C SER A 5 0.57 -12.45 15.24
N ARG A 6 0.63 -12.64 13.94
CA ARG A 6 0.45 -13.97 13.35
C ARG A 6 1.66 -14.80 13.69
N ARG A 7 1.43 -15.86 14.46
CA ARG A 7 2.44 -16.91 14.70
C ARG A 7 2.98 -17.36 13.36
N ARG A 8 4.30 -17.28 13.19
CA ARG A 8 4.94 -17.79 11.98
C ARG A 8 5.02 -19.32 12.12
N PRO A 9 4.51 -20.11 11.16
CA PRO A 9 4.73 -21.54 11.17
C PRO A 9 6.23 -21.81 11.00
N ILE A 10 6.76 -22.70 11.81
CA ILE A 10 8.14 -23.19 11.72
C ILE A 10 8.04 -24.60 11.14
N PRO A 11 8.63 -24.87 9.95
CA PRO A 11 8.66 -26.22 9.41
C PRO A 11 9.37 -27.17 10.36
N ILE A 12 8.79 -28.32 10.59
CA ILE A 12 9.44 -29.42 11.33
C ILE A 12 10.02 -30.34 10.27
N GLU A 13 11.33 -30.46 10.25
CA GLU A 13 12.04 -31.27 9.27
C GLU A 13 11.65 -32.75 9.42
N GLY A 14 11.26 -33.40 8.30
CA GLY A 14 10.82 -34.78 8.28
C GLY A 14 9.37 -35.03 8.71
N ALA A 15 8.63 -34.03 9.16
CA ALA A 15 7.21 -34.18 9.51
C ALA A 15 6.34 -33.83 8.29
N TYR A 16 6.15 -34.81 7.43
CA TYR A 16 5.27 -34.70 6.24
C TYR A 16 4.05 -35.59 6.43
N GLU A 17 2.92 -35.09 5.96
CA GLU A 17 1.66 -35.84 5.90
C GLU A 17 1.22 -35.92 4.43
N GLU A 18 0.88 -37.10 3.97
CA GLU A 18 0.28 -37.31 2.64
C GLU A 18 -1.23 -37.21 2.73
N LEU A 19 -1.81 -36.24 2.04
CA LEU A 19 -3.24 -36.05 1.94
C LEU A 19 -3.73 -36.58 0.58
N PRO A 20 -4.64 -37.55 0.52
CA PRO A 20 -5.23 -38.03 -0.72
C PRO A 20 -6.20 -36.97 -1.25
N VAL A 21 -5.75 -36.19 -2.23
CA VAL A 21 -6.55 -35.14 -2.85
C VAL A 21 -6.46 -35.22 -4.36
N GLU A 22 -7.54 -34.89 -5.06
CA GLU A 22 -7.59 -34.87 -6.51
C GLU A 22 -7.14 -33.55 -7.11
N ILE A 23 -7.32 -32.46 -6.37
CA ILE A 23 -7.01 -31.09 -6.81
C ILE A 23 -6.32 -30.34 -5.68
N VAL A 24 -5.24 -29.63 -6.00
CA VAL A 24 -4.56 -28.68 -5.11
C VAL A 24 -4.70 -27.27 -5.69
N ILE A 25 -5.21 -26.34 -4.89
CA ILE A 25 -5.31 -24.93 -5.27
C ILE A 25 -4.32 -24.14 -4.41
N GLU A 26 -3.31 -23.55 -5.04
CA GLU A 26 -2.37 -22.67 -4.40
C GLU A 26 -2.88 -21.21 -4.43
N ALA A 27 -3.24 -20.66 -3.27
CA ALA A 27 -3.80 -19.31 -3.12
C ALA A 27 -3.02 -18.50 -2.07
N ILE A 28 -1.69 -18.44 -2.21
CA ILE A 28 -0.78 -17.83 -1.23
C ILE A 28 -0.59 -16.32 -1.41
N GLY A 29 -1.28 -15.69 -2.35
CA GLY A 29 -1.23 -14.27 -2.62
C GLY A 29 -0.05 -13.82 -3.48
N ASN A 30 -0.05 -12.54 -3.84
CA ASN A 30 0.96 -11.93 -4.70
C ASN A 30 1.87 -11.01 -3.90
N GLY A 31 3.12 -10.92 -4.31
CA GLY A 31 4.06 -9.90 -3.84
C GLY A 31 4.05 -8.63 -4.70
N PRO A 32 4.73 -7.56 -4.26
CA PRO A 32 4.89 -6.35 -5.06
C PRO A 32 5.56 -6.65 -6.41
N ASN A 33 5.06 -6.02 -7.48
CA ASN A 33 5.68 -6.19 -8.80
C ASN A 33 7.06 -5.52 -8.81
N PRO A 34 8.15 -6.27 -9.05
CA PRO A 34 9.50 -5.72 -9.02
C PRO A 34 9.87 -4.91 -10.28
N LEU A 35 9.00 -4.85 -11.28
CA LEU A 35 9.29 -4.20 -12.56
C LEU A 35 9.57 -2.70 -12.35
N ILE A 36 8.68 -1.99 -11.68
CA ILE A 36 8.80 -0.53 -11.49
C ILE A 36 10.11 -0.14 -10.77
N PRO A 37 10.46 -0.70 -9.60
CA PRO A 37 11.71 -0.34 -8.95
C PRO A 37 12.96 -0.77 -9.73
N LYS A 38 12.88 -1.85 -10.51
CA LYS A 38 14.02 -2.30 -11.35
C LYS A 38 14.26 -1.42 -12.56
N THR A 39 13.21 -0.87 -13.16
CA THR A 39 13.31 -0.05 -14.38
C THR A 39 13.41 1.45 -14.09
N THR A 40 13.17 1.89 -12.84
CA THR A 40 13.15 3.30 -12.48
C THR A 40 14.24 3.60 -11.45
N ALA A 41 15.30 4.23 -11.87
CA ALA A 41 16.38 4.66 -10.98
C ALA A 41 15.88 5.68 -9.94
N GLY A 42 16.44 5.60 -8.73
CA GLY A 42 16.12 6.52 -7.63
C GLY A 42 14.91 6.13 -6.77
N LEU A 43 14.29 4.98 -7.03
CA LEU A 43 13.29 4.40 -6.16
C LEU A 43 13.94 3.43 -5.17
N THR A 44 13.71 3.66 -3.87
CA THR A 44 14.16 2.76 -2.81
C THR A 44 13.07 1.78 -2.44
N THR A 45 13.44 0.52 -2.25
CA THR A 45 12.52 -0.53 -1.80
C THR A 45 12.91 -1.06 -0.43
N THR A 46 11.93 -1.57 0.30
CA THR A 46 12.15 -2.32 1.52
C THR A 46 12.66 -3.73 1.21
N ARG A 47 13.09 -4.48 2.22
CA ARG A 47 13.44 -5.91 2.11
C ARG A 47 12.31 -6.79 1.57
N HIS A 48 11.07 -6.33 1.62
CA HIS A 48 9.88 -7.03 1.13
C HIS A 48 9.49 -6.62 -0.30
N GLY A 49 10.27 -5.75 -0.95
CA GLY A 49 10.02 -5.27 -2.30
C GLY A 49 8.98 -4.15 -2.40
N THR A 50 8.47 -3.63 -1.29
CA THR A 50 7.56 -2.47 -1.29
C THR A 50 8.35 -1.17 -1.42
N LEU A 51 7.75 -0.13 -2.01
CA LEU A 51 8.37 1.19 -2.14
C LEU A 51 8.42 1.92 -0.81
N VAL A 52 9.53 2.60 -0.57
CA VAL A 52 9.68 3.51 0.56
C VAL A 52 9.08 4.86 0.17
N VAL A 53 8.17 5.38 0.99
CA VAL A 53 7.53 6.68 0.82
C VAL A 53 7.55 7.46 2.12
N ASP A 54 7.43 8.77 2.00
CA ASP A 54 7.08 9.64 3.13
C ASP A 54 5.59 9.42 3.48
N GLU A 55 5.29 9.05 4.72
CA GLU A 55 3.92 8.70 5.15
C GLU A 55 2.94 9.89 5.14
N ALA A 56 3.43 11.12 5.22
CA ALA A 56 2.59 12.30 5.19
C ALA A 56 2.17 12.68 3.77
N THR A 57 3.06 12.51 2.80
CA THR A 57 2.88 12.97 1.42
C THR A 57 2.72 11.84 0.41
N MET A 58 3.02 10.59 0.78
CA MET A 58 3.10 9.45 -0.15
C MET A 58 4.14 9.65 -1.26
N MET A 59 5.06 10.61 -1.14
CA MET A 59 6.13 10.82 -2.10
C MET A 59 7.23 9.77 -1.88
N THR A 60 7.72 9.20 -2.97
CA THR A 60 8.82 8.24 -2.96
C THR A 60 10.16 8.95 -2.75
N THR A 61 11.25 8.20 -2.67
CA THR A 61 12.62 8.73 -2.66
C THR A 61 12.95 9.52 -3.93
N ARG A 62 12.20 9.34 -5.01
CA ARG A 62 12.33 10.11 -6.25
C ARG A 62 11.34 11.27 -6.24
N LYS A 63 11.86 12.51 -6.26
CA LYS A 63 11.06 13.74 -6.27
C LYS A 63 10.02 13.74 -7.40
N GLY A 64 8.77 14.06 -7.07
CA GLY A 64 7.65 14.13 -8.00
C GLY A 64 7.03 12.78 -8.36
N VAL A 65 7.49 11.69 -7.73
CA VAL A 65 6.90 10.36 -7.87
C VAL A 65 6.23 9.97 -6.57
N PHE A 66 4.95 9.62 -6.64
CA PHE A 66 4.12 9.27 -5.49
C PHE A 66 3.65 7.83 -5.62
N ALA A 67 3.48 7.15 -4.51
CA ALA A 67 3.01 5.77 -4.48
C ALA A 67 2.11 5.52 -3.27
N GLY A 68 1.14 4.62 -3.42
CA GLY A 68 0.22 4.24 -2.35
C GLY A 68 -0.42 2.88 -2.60
N GLY A 69 -1.17 2.37 -1.63
CA GLY A 69 -1.76 1.03 -1.70
C GLY A 69 -0.75 -0.08 -1.47
N ASP A 70 -0.98 -1.23 -2.11
CA ASP A 70 -0.22 -2.46 -1.85
C ASP A 70 1.26 -2.36 -2.20
N ILE A 71 1.63 -1.52 -3.15
CA ILE A 71 3.05 -1.30 -3.50
C ILE A 71 3.84 -0.65 -2.35
N VAL A 72 3.17 0.01 -1.41
CA VAL A 72 3.76 0.64 -0.23
C VAL A 72 3.52 -0.19 1.03
N ALA A 73 2.26 -0.55 1.28
CA ALA A 73 1.86 -1.23 2.52
C ALA A 73 2.00 -2.77 2.48
N GLY A 74 2.26 -3.34 1.30
CA GLY A 74 2.09 -4.77 1.06
C GLY A 74 0.60 -5.12 0.94
N ALA A 75 0.28 -6.42 0.90
CA ALA A 75 -1.10 -6.88 0.86
C ALA A 75 -1.90 -6.30 2.04
N SER A 76 -2.80 -5.38 1.77
CA SER A 76 -3.51 -4.58 2.74
C SER A 76 -5.00 -4.49 2.40
N THR A 77 -5.74 -3.68 3.16
CA THR A 77 -7.18 -3.49 2.93
C THR A 77 -7.44 -2.43 1.87
N VAL A 78 -8.56 -2.56 1.16
CA VAL A 78 -9.03 -1.55 0.19
C VAL A 78 -9.15 -0.17 0.82
N ILE A 79 -9.65 -0.10 2.07
CA ILE A 79 -9.80 1.17 2.81
C ILE A 79 -8.45 1.87 2.98
N LEU A 80 -7.39 1.13 3.31
CA LEU A 80 -6.05 1.69 3.47
C LEU A 80 -5.49 2.18 2.12
N ALA A 81 -5.70 1.40 1.06
CA ALA A 81 -5.30 1.79 -0.30
C ALA A 81 -5.99 3.08 -0.76
N MET A 82 -7.28 3.22 -0.50
CA MET A 82 -8.04 4.46 -0.76
C MET A 82 -7.50 5.64 0.07
N GLY A 83 -7.17 5.41 1.34
CA GLY A 83 -6.54 6.41 2.21
C GLY A 83 -5.21 6.93 1.65
N HIS A 84 -4.36 6.01 1.19
CA HIS A 84 -3.10 6.36 0.52
C HIS A 84 -3.33 7.16 -0.77
N GLY A 85 -4.31 6.74 -1.59
CA GLY A 85 -4.66 7.45 -2.82
C GLY A 85 -5.09 8.90 -2.56
N ARG A 86 -5.92 9.14 -1.54
CA ARG A 86 -6.34 10.50 -1.15
C ARG A 86 -5.18 11.35 -0.65
N LYS A 87 -4.31 10.79 0.18
CA LYS A 87 -3.09 11.50 0.65
C LYS A 87 -2.18 11.86 -0.53
N ALA A 88 -1.92 10.90 -1.42
CA ALA A 88 -1.11 11.13 -2.60
C ALA A 88 -1.70 12.22 -3.50
N ALA A 89 -3.02 12.20 -3.74
CA ALA A 89 -3.68 13.21 -4.55
C ALA A 89 -3.54 14.62 -3.99
N SER A 90 -3.74 14.78 -2.67
CA SER A 90 -3.55 16.07 -2.00
C SER A 90 -2.09 16.55 -2.07
N ALA A 91 -1.15 15.63 -1.90
CA ALA A 91 0.28 15.95 -1.96
C ALA A 91 0.74 16.28 -3.39
N ILE A 92 0.22 15.59 -4.40
CA ILE A 92 0.46 15.91 -5.81
C ILE A 92 -0.07 17.30 -6.13
N HIS A 93 -1.27 17.62 -5.68
CA HIS A 93 -1.84 18.96 -5.89
C HIS A 93 -0.96 20.04 -5.26
N ALA A 94 -0.57 19.86 -4.00
CA ALA A 94 0.33 20.79 -3.31
C ALA A 94 1.71 20.90 -3.98
N PHE A 95 2.21 19.81 -4.54
CA PHE A 95 3.48 19.77 -5.26
C PHE A 95 3.44 20.56 -6.58
N LEU A 96 2.30 20.54 -7.28
CA LEU A 96 2.14 21.18 -8.59
C LEU A 96 1.65 22.64 -8.49
N CYS A 97 0.74 22.91 -7.56
CA CYS A 97 0.01 24.19 -7.47
C CYS A 97 0.35 25.01 -6.20
N GLY A 98 1.16 24.46 -5.30
CA GLY A 98 1.35 25.00 -3.95
C GLY A 98 0.31 24.46 -2.95
N PRO A 99 0.40 24.83 -1.65
CA PRO A 99 -0.53 24.35 -0.65
C PRO A 99 -1.97 24.69 -1.07
N ALA A 100 -2.81 23.63 -1.12
CA ALA A 100 -4.22 23.79 -1.44
C ALA A 100 -4.91 24.64 -0.38
N GLU A 101 -5.69 25.62 -0.78
CA GLU A 101 -6.69 26.22 0.11
C GLU A 101 -7.59 25.10 0.66
N PRO A 102 -7.94 25.12 1.96
CA PRO A 102 -8.80 24.09 2.53
C PRO A 102 -10.13 24.08 1.76
N ILE A 103 -10.47 22.93 1.18
CA ILE A 103 -11.76 22.74 0.52
C ILE A 103 -12.81 22.82 1.63
N THR A 104 -13.40 23.98 1.83
CA THR A 104 -14.58 24.14 2.69
C THR A 104 -15.74 23.47 1.94
N PRO A 105 -16.31 22.38 2.46
CA PRO A 105 -17.49 21.80 1.83
C PRO A 105 -18.58 22.86 1.79
N PRO A 106 -19.37 22.95 0.70
CA PRO A 106 -20.49 23.90 0.64
C PRO A 106 -21.38 23.66 1.85
N ALA A 107 -21.76 24.74 2.52
CA ALA A 107 -22.57 24.72 3.76
C ALA A 107 -23.89 23.93 3.60
N GLU A 108 -24.33 23.73 2.37
CA GLU A 108 -25.53 23.00 1.99
C GLU A 108 -25.42 21.48 2.19
N ALA A 109 -24.20 20.92 2.28
CA ALA A 109 -23.99 19.49 2.52
C ALA A 109 -24.13 19.08 4.00
N LEU A 110 -24.28 20.04 4.90
CA LEU A 110 -24.40 19.83 6.36
C LEU A 110 -25.84 20.04 6.88
N ALA A 111 -26.81 20.35 6.00
CA ALA A 111 -28.19 20.44 6.41
C ALA A 111 -28.72 19.05 6.77
N PRO A 112 -29.30 18.86 7.98
CA PRO A 112 -29.96 17.60 8.28
C PRO A 112 -31.14 17.40 7.32
N ALA A 113 -31.24 16.19 6.77
CA ALA A 113 -32.37 15.82 5.94
C ALA A 113 -33.70 16.00 6.73
N PRO A 114 -34.79 16.46 6.09
CA PRO A 114 -36.07 16.71 6.71
C PRO A 114 -36.68 15.44 7.30
#